data_1a5bbf1480ac1e07798dc489744790bc
#
_entry.id   1a5bbf1480ac1e07798dc489744790bc
#
_cell.length_a   1.000
_cell.length_b   1.000
_cell.length_c   1.000
_cell.angle_alpha   90.00
_cell.angle_beta   90.00
_cell.angle_gamma   90.00
#
_symmetry.space_group_name_H-M   'P 1'
#
loop_
_entity.id
_entity.type
_entity.pdbx_description
1 polymer ?
#
loop_
_entity_poly.entity_id
_entity_poly.type
_entity_poly.pdbx_seq_one_letter_code
_entity_poly.pdbx_strand_id
1 'polypeptide(L)'
;MVTMTRILGPDGQPLRLNEIREPQTAQLTSLHHEVAGHPSRGLTPSRLASLLDSAEQGDIVAQYELFEDMEEKDGHIHAEMSKRRRAVAQLDWDIVPPDNATAKEKEAAAALYNLMQGLDDFEEVIFDTTDAIGKGFACQEFDGWQRVDGNWLPKAIIHRPQSWFQLPRGVRQEIRLRGPSGGTPLQPFGWITHVHKSKSGYLERSALFRVLVWPYLFKNYSVGDLAEFLEIYGIPMRVGKYPTGATEKEKLTLLRALAALGHNAAGIIPLGMELDFLNAAQGDPAAFQLMIEWCERTQSKAILGGTLTSQADGKTSTNALGNVHNEVRKDLRDADAKLLAKTLSRDLVYPIAVLNG
;
A
#
# COMPACT_ATOMS: atom_id res chain seq x y z
N MET A 1 -0.86 34.87 41.18
CA MET A 1 -1.41 33.58 40.71
C MET A 1 -1.66 33.72 39.21
N VAL A 2 -0.78 33.22 38.37
CA VAL A 2 -0.96 33.22 36.92
C VAL A 2 -2.05 32.17 36.65
N THR A 3 -3.19 32.60 36.17
CA THR A 3 -4.27 31.71 35.71
C THR A 3 -3.69 30.89 34.56
N MET A 4 -3.29 29.62 34.82
CA MET A 4 -2.93 28.70 33.76
C MET A 4 -4.14 28.55 32.83
N THR A 5 -4.06 29.11 31.67
CA THR A 5 -5.05 28.92 30.61
C THR A 5 -5.09 27.43 30.34
N ARG A 6 -6.21 26.76 30.64
CA ARG A 6 -6.37 25.33 30.38
C ARG A 6 -6.45 25.13 28.88
N ILE A 7 -5.48 24.46 28.32
CA ILE A 7 -5.49 24.01 26.93
C ILE A 7 -6.56 22.91 26.84
N LEU A 8 -7.50 23.05 25.88
CA LEU A 8 -8.54 22.07 25.61
C LEU A 8 -8.14 21.24 24.38
N GLY A 9 -8.33 19.92 24.47
CA GLY A 9 -8.23 19.05 23.33
C GLY A 9 -9.39 19.23 22.34
N PRO A 10 -9.34 18.58 21.17
CA PRO A 10 -10.40 18.61 20.17
C PRO A 10 -11.75 18.09 20.69
N ASP A 11 -11.76 17.31 21.75
CA ASP A 11 -12.90 16.78 22.48
C ASP A 11 -13.49 17.76 23.51
N GLY A 12 -12.90 18.97 23.64
CA GLY A 12 -13.29 19.98 24.61
C GLY A 12 -12.87 19.69 26.06
N GLN A 13 -12.11 18.61 26.30
CA GLN A 13 -11.60 18.26 27.61
C GLN A 13 -10.24 18.90 27.88
N PRO A 14 -9.90 19.19 29.14
CA PRO A 14 -8.57 19.71 29.49
C PRO A 14 -7.46 18.74 29.08
N LEU A 15 -6.50 19.23 28.31
CA LEU A 15 -5.34 18.45 27.88
C LEU A 15 -4.42 18.21 29.08
N ARG A 16 -4.00 16.95 29.29
CA ARG A 16 -3.06 16.56 30.33
C ARG A 16 -1.66 16.48 29.72
N LEU A 17 -0.85 17.51 29.91
CA LEU A 17 0.49 17.62 29.35
C LEU A 17 1.43 16.42 29.69
N ASN A 18 1.18 15.74 30.79
CA ASN A 18 1.95 14.56 31.16
C ASN A 18 1.63 13.35 30.25
N GLU A 19 0.41 13.25 29.76
CA GLU A 19 -0.01 12.13 28.91
C GLU A 19 0.56 12.22 27.49
N ILE A 20 0.84 13.43 26.99
CA ILE A 20 1.40 13.62 25.64
C ILE A 20 2.94 13.56 25.60
N ARG A 21 3.62 13.32 26.72
CA ARG A 21 5.10 13.24 26.75
C ARG A 21 5.66 11.93 26.24
N GLU A 22 4.83 10.90 26.23
CA GLU A 22 5.18 9.55 25.76
C GLU A 22 4.15 9.12 24.70
N PRO A 23 4.54 8.27 23.74
CA PRO A 23 3.61 7.75 22.75
C PRO A 23 2.54 6.89 23.39
N GLN A 24 1.31 6.97 22.92
CA GLN A 24 0.18 6.20 23.47
C GLN A 24 0.41 4.69 23.36
N THR A 25 1.15 4.24 22.35
CA THR A 25 1.42 2.83 22.11
C THR A 25 2.56 2.27 22.97
N ALA A 26 3.32 3.10 23.68
CA ALA A 26 4.47 2.64 24.49
C ALA A 26 4.13 1.56 25.54
N GLN A 27 2.86 1.54 26.00
CA GLN A 27 2.39 0.61 27.03
C GLN A 27 1.50 -0.52 26.48
N LEU A 28 1.27 -0.57 25.14
CA LEU A 28 0.33 -1.49 24.51
C LEU A 28 1.07 -2.69 23.90
N THR A 29 1.43 -3.67 24.71
CA THR A 29 2.10 -4.90 24.25
C THR A 29 1.26 -5.75 23.29
N SER A 30 -0.07 -5.57 23.29
CA SER A 30 -1.00 -6.33 22.44
C SER A 30 -1.02 -5.91 20.96
N LEU A 31 -0.35 -4.82 20.61
CA LEU A 31 -0.29 -4.34 19.22
C LEU A 31 0.80 -5.03 18.40
N HIS A 32 1.83 -5.57 19.07
CA HIS A 32 2.86 -6.35 18.38
C HIS A 32 2.27 -7.68 17.95
N HIS A 33 2.05 -7.84 16.67
CA HIS A 33 1.59 -9.09 16.07
C HIS A 33 2.80 -9.80 15.46
N GLU A 34 3.07 -11.02 15.92
CA GLU A 34 3.98 -11.90 15.19
C GLU A 34 3.32 -12.24 13.85
N VAL A 35 4.00 -11.93 12.76
CA VAL A 35 3.48 -12.19 11.41
C VAL A 35 3.39 -13.70 11.22
N ALA A 36 2.19 -14.25 11.39
CA ALA A 36 1.93 -15.68 11.27
C ALA A 36 1.96 -16.18 9.79
N GLY A 37 2.24 -15.31 8.84
CA GLY A 37 2.32 -15.60 7.41
C GLY A 37 1.67 -14.51 6.58
N HIS A 38 2.08 -14.41 5.32
CA HIS A 38 1.55 -13.41 4.40
C HIS A 38 0.16 -13.81 3.90
N PRO A 39 -0.88 -12.95 3.99
CA PRO A 39 -2.25 -13.26 3.54
C PRO A 39 -2.34 -13.57 2.04
N SER A 40 -1.44 -13.05 1.22
CA SER A 40 -1.37 -13.34 -0.22
C SER A 40 -0.95 -14.78 -0.52
N ARG A 41 -0.33 -15.48 0.42
CA ARG A 41 0.13 -16.87 0.23
C ARG A 41 -1.08 -17.80 0.13
N GLY A 42 -1.22 -18.47 -1.02
CA GLY A 42 -2.36 -19.35 -1.32
C GLY A 42 -3.70 -18.60 -1.38
N LEU A 43 -3.71 -17.35 -1.83
CA LEU A 43 -4.90 -16.54 -1.99
C LEU A 43 -5.76 -17.10 -3.13
N THR A 44 -7.00 -17.42 -2.82
CA THR A 44 -8.04 -17.86 -3.78
C THR A 44 -9.18 -16.85 -3.82
N PRO A 45 -10.05 -16.85 -4.86
CA PRO A 45 -11.22 -15.97 -4.90
C PRO A 45 -12.12 -16.09 -3.67
N SER A 46 -12.34 -17.32 -3.18
CA SER A 46 -13.18 -17.55 -2.01
C SER A 46 -12.53 -17.04 -0.72
N ARG A 47 -11.21 -17.26 -0.55
CA ARG A 47 -10.46 -16.74 0.59
C ARG A 47 -10.41 -15.20 0.56
N LEU A 48 -10.24 -14.61 -0.62
CA LEU A 48 -10.29 -13.16 -0.77
C LEU A 48 -11.66 -12.59 -0.38
N ALA A 49 -12.75 -13.18 -0.87
CA ALA A 49 -14.10 -12.76 -0.50
C ALA A 49 -14.32 -12.84 1.02
N SER A 50 -13.95 -13.95 1.66
CA SER A 50 -14.06 -14.11 3.12
C SER A 50 -13.25 -13.08 3.90
N LEU A 51 -12.05 -12.72 3.42
CA LEU A 51 -11.20 -11.71 4.04
C LEU A 51 -11.85 -10.33 3.96
N LEU A 52 -12.40 -9.96 2.79
CA LEU A 52 -13.09 -8.69 2.62
C LEU A 52 -14.38 -8.60 3.44
N ASP A 53 -15.10 -9.71 3.59
CA ASP A 53 -16.32 -9.80 4.42
C ASP A 53 -15.96 -9.64 5.91
N SER A 54 -14.85 -10.24 6.37
CA SER A 54 -14.37 -10.08 7.75
C SER A 54 -14.04 -8.62 8.06
N ALA A 55 -13.41 -7.92 7.12
CA ALA A 55 -13.12 -6.50 7.26
C ALA A 55 -14.41 -5.65 7.37
N GLU A 56 -15.45 -6.00 6.62
CA GLU A 56 -16.77 -5.33 6.72
C GLU A 56 -17.47 -5.58 8.06
N GLN A 57 -17.05 -6.61 8.78
CA GLN A 57 -17.50 -6.90 10.14
C GLN A 57 -16.65 -6.24 11.24
N GLY A 58 -15.59 -5.50 10.86
CA GLY A 58 -14.72 -4.74 11.74
C GLY A 58 -13.36 -5.38 12.02
N ASP A 59 -13.12 -6.62 11.57
CA ASP A 59 -11.79 -7.24 11.60
C ASP A 59 -11.01 -6.87 10.33
N ILE A 60 -10.32 -5.75 10.41
CA ILE A 60 -9.60 -5.16 9.27
C ILE A 60 -8.16 -5.67 9.11
N VAL A 61 -7.63 -6.43 10.06
CA VAL A 61 -6.20 -6.79 10.10
C VAL A 61 -5.76 -7.50 8.83
N ALA A 62 -6.41 -8.62 8.51
CA ALA A 62 -6.02 -9.41 7.34
C ALA A 62 -6.20 -8.66 6.01
N GLN A 63 -7.13 -7.71 5.92
CA GLN A 63 -7.30 -6.85 4.76
C GLN A 63 -6.09 -5.92 4.57
N TYR A 64 -5.62 -5.29 5.63
CA TYR A 64 -4.50 -4.36 5.54
C TYR A 64 -3.15 -5.07 5.38
N GLU A 65 -2.99 -6.23 5.98
CA GLU A 65 -1.82 -7.09 5.70
C GLU A 65 -1.79 -7.56 4.24
N LEU A 66 -2.96 -7.84 3.62
CA LEU A 66 -3.03 -8.11 2.20
C LEU A 66 -2.64 -6.89 1.35
N PHE A 67 -3.05 -5.69 1.75
CA PHE A 67 -2.70 -4.47 1.03
C PHE A 67 -1.19 -4.17 1.09
N GLU A 68 -0.54 -4.41 2.23
CA GLU A 68 0.93 -4.38 2.35
C GLU A 68 1.58 -5.38 1.40
N ASP A 69 1.12 -6.64 1.42
CA ASP A 69 1.61 -7.68 0.51
C ASP A 69 1.46 -7.31 -0.97
N MET A 70 0.36 -6.65 -1.34
CA MET A 70 0.12 -6.21 -2.72
C MET A 70 1.10 -5.12 -3.13
N GLU A 71 1.37 -4.15 -2.27
CA GLU A 71 2.31 -3.05 -2.55
C GLU A 71 3.75 -3.55 -2.60
N GLU A 72 4.10 -4.54 -1.76
CA GLU A 72 5.44 -5.13 -1.71
C GLU A 72 5.73 -6.07 -2.88
N LYS A 73 4.74 -6.86 -3.32
CA LYS A 73 4.94 -7.98 -4.27
C LYS A 73 4.54 -7.67 -5.70
N ASP A 74 3.67 -6.70 -5.94
CA ASP A 74 3.28 -6.30 -7.30
C ASP A 74 4.05 -5.05 -7.73
N GLY A 75 5.09 -5.25 -8.56
CA GLY A 75 5.95 -4.16 -9.03
C GLY A 75 5.20 -3.06 -9.80
N HIS A 76 4.06 -3.38 -10.43
CA HIS A 76 3.25 -2.38 -11.13
C HIS A 76 2.47 -1.51 -10.14
N ILE A 77 1.81 -2.13 -9.15
CA ILE A 77 1.12 -1.40 -8.07
C ILE A 77 2.13 -0.52 -7.33
N HIS A 78 3.28 -1.08 -6.94
CA HIS A 78 4.35 -0.34 -6.26
C HIS A 78 4.78 0.90 -7.06
N ALA A 79 5.05 0.73 -8.34
CA ALA A 79 5.51 1.83 -9.21
C ALA A 79 4.46 2.93 -9.34
N GLU A 80 3.18 2.58 -9.58
CA GLU A 80 2.12 3.55 -9.79
C GLU A 80 1.75 4.29 -8.49
N MET A 81 1.69 3.57 -7.36
CA MET A 81 1.48 4.16 -6.03
C MET A 81 2.63 5.08 -5.65
N SER A 82 3.88 4.66 -5.85
CA SER A 82 5.06 5.48 -5.59
C SER A 82 5.05 6.79 -6.41
N LYS A 83 4.69 6.73 -7.71
CA LYS A 83 4.55 7.92 -8.53
C LYS A 83 3.49 8.90 -7.98
N ARG A 84 2.33 8.40 -7.56
CA ARG A 84 1.25 9.21 -7.01
C ARG A 84 1.63 9.84 -5.67
N ARG A 85 2.16 9.05 -4.75
CA ARG A 85 2.59 9.49 -3.41
C ARG A 85 3.71 10.53 -3.49
N ARG A 86 4.77 10.26 -4.26
CA ARG A 86 5.90 11.19 -4.43
C ARG A 86 5.50 12.49 -5.13
N ALA A 87 4.52 12.46 -6.03
CA ALA A 87 4.03 13.69 -6.66
C ALA A 87 3.40 14.66 -5.66
N VAL A 88 2.84 14.16 -4.55
CA VAL A 88 2.33 14.98 -3.44
C VAL A 88 3.46 15.42 -2.52
N ALA A 89 4.35 14.50 -2.14
CA ALA A 89 5.44 14.78 -1.21
C ALA A 89 6.45 15.82 -1.73
N GLN A 90 6.58 15.94 -3.06
CA GLN A 90 7.46 16.92 -3.71
C GLN A 90 6.86 18.31 -3.87
N LEU A 91 5.62 18.55 -3.42
CA LEU A 91 5.02 19.88 -3.49
C LEU A 91 5.61 20.80 -2.41
N ASP A 92 5.88 22.03 -2.82
CA ASP A 92 6.18 23.10 -1.86
C ASP A 92 4.95 23.33 -0.97
N TRP A 93 5.20 23.61 0.29
CA TRP A 93 4.15 23.89 1.27
C TRP A 93 4.39 25.21 2.00
N ASP A 94 3.30 25.80 2.50
CA ASP A 94 3.33 27.03 3.26
C ASP A 94 2.19 27.04 4.29
N ILE A 95 2.32 27.89 5.33
CA ILE A 95 1.26 28.19 6.30
C ILE A 95 0.61 29.51 5.91
N VAL A 96 -0.52 29.40 5.21
CA VAL A 96 -1.25 30.57 4.71
C VAL A 96 -2.22 31.10 5.77
N PRO A 97 -2.06 32.34 6.23
CA PRO A 97 -3.02 32.96 7.13
C PRO A 97 -4.37 33.23 6.42
N PRO A 98 -5.48 33.44 7.14
CA PRO A 98 -6.76 33.80 6.55
C PRO A 98 -6.68 35.03 5.63
N ASP A 99 -7.57 35.13 4.63
CA ASP A 99 -7.55 36.22 3.63
C ASP A 99 -7.60 37.64 4.25
N ASN A 100 -8.26 37.81 5.39
CA ASN A 100 -8.37 39.08 6.11
C ASN A 100 -7.55 39.09 7.41
N ALA A 101 -6.41 38.36 7.42
CA ALA A 101 -5.59 38.22 8.60
C ALA A 101 -5.03 39.56 9.10
N THR A 102 -5.10 39.74 10.40
CA THR A 102 -4.45 40.83 11.14
C THR A 102 -2.91 40.68 11.09
N ALA A 103 -2.19 41.73 11.46
CA ALA A 103 -0.73 41.69 11.55
C ALA A 103 -0.24 40.56 12.49
N LYS A 104 -0.93 40.36 13.62
CA LYS A 104 -0.62 39.28 14.58
C LYS A 104 -0.82 37.91 14.02
N GLU A 105 -1.88 37.67 13.24
CA GLU A 105 -2.13 36.38 12.60
C GLU A 105 -1.10 36.06 11.52
N LYS A 106 -0.65 37.07 10.78
CA LYS A 106 0.45 36.91 9.81
C LYS A 106 1.77 36.59 10.49
N GLU A 107 2.07 37.26 11.60
CA GLU A 107 3.27 36.99 12.41
C GLU A 107 3.21 35.57 13.02
N ALA A 108 2.06 35.15 13.52
CA ALA A 108 1.85 33.80 14.05
C ALA A 108 2.00 32.74 12.96
N ALA A 109 1.46 32.97 11.76
CA ALA A 109 1.64 32.04 10.63
C ALA A 109 3.13 31.90 10.23
N ALA A 110 3.87 33.01 10.18
CA ALA A 110 5.30 32.99 9.90
C ALA A 110 6.11 32.27 11.01
N ALA A 111 5.75 32.48 12.28
CA ALA A 111 6.37 31.79 13.40
C ALA A 111 6.10 30.27 13.34
N LEU A 112 4.87 29.86 13.04
CA LEU A 112 4.53 28.45 12.86
C LEU A 112 5.25 27.82 11.67
N TYR A 113 5.37 28.54 10.55
CA TYR A 113 6.16 28.07 9.40
C TYR A 113 7.60 27.79 9.81
N ASN A 114 8.24 28.71 10.53
CA ASN A 114 9.61 28.52 11.01
C ASN A 114 9.75 27.34 11.99
N LEU A 115 8.76 27.13 12.86
CA LEU A 115 8.73 25.96 13.75
C LEU A 115 8.59 24.64 12.96
N MET A 116 7.74 24.64 11.94
CA MET A 116 7.54 23.46 11.08
C MET A 116 8.78 23.15 10.23
N GLN A 117 9.53 24.18 9.78
CA GLN A 117 10.82 24.00 9.10
C GLN A 117 11.88 23.34 10.00
N GLY A 118 11.74 23.46 11.31
CA GLY A 118 12.60 22.79 12.28
C GLY A 118 12.24 21.34 12.60
N LEU A 119 11.18 20.80 11.98
CA LEU A 119 10.85 19.37 12.09
C LEU A 119 11.76 18.58 11.15
N ASP A 120 12.51 17.65 11.72
CA ASP A 120 13.28 16.70 10.95
C ASP A 120 12.34 15.84 10.11
N ASP A 121 12.74 15.51 8.89
CA ASP A 121 12.06 14.57 7.99
C ASP A 121 10.58 14.85 7.67
N PHE A 122 10.18 16.15 7.63
CA PHE A 122 8.79 16.52 7.35
C PHE A 122 8.29 16.00 5.98
N GLU A 123 9.17 15.87 4.98
CA GLU A 123 8.83 15.24 3.70
C GLU A 123 8.45 13.74 3.87
N GLU A 124 9.10 13.04 4.80
CA GLU A 124 8.76 11.66 5.14
C GLU A 124 7.40 11.60 5.81
N VAL A 125 7.08 12.53 6.71
CA VAL A 125 5.73 12.66 7.32
C VAL A 125 4.66 12.85 6.25
N ILE A 126 4.91 13.70 5.24
CA ILE A 126 4.00 13.87 4.10
C ILE A 126 3.86 12.57 3.33
N PHE A 127 4.98 11.93 2.98
CA PHE A 127 4.99 10.68 2.24
C PHE A 127 4.23 9.58 2.96
N ASP A 128 4.45 9.40 4.24
CA ASP A 128 3.76 8.40 5.08
C ASP A 128 2.26 8.68 5.22
N THR A 129 1.89 9.98 5.32
CA THR A 129 0.47 10.35 5.33
C THR A 129 -0.24 9.97 4.02
N THR A 130 0.48 10.03 2.88
CA THR A 130 -0.07 9.62 1.57
C THR A 130 -0.32 8.13 1.43
N ASP A 131 0.13 7.29 2.37
CA ASP A 131 -0.21 5.86 2.42
C ASP A 131 -1.73 5.63 2.47
N ALA A 132 -2.46 6.57 3.05
CA ALA A 132 -3.92 6.60 3.05
C ALA A 132 -4.54 6.54 1.65
N ILE A 133 -3.85 6.98 0.59
CA ILE A 133 -4.36 6.96 -0.80
C ILE A 133 -4.71 5.53 -1.21
N GLY A 134 -3.81 4.59 -0.93
CA GLY A 134 -4.02 3.16 -1.21
C GLY A 134 -4.93 2.49 -0.20
N LYS A 135 -4.66 2.71 1.07
CA LYS A 135 -5.23 1.96 2.19
C LYS A 135 -6.49 2.59 2.80
N GLY A 136 -6.85 3.82 2.42
CA GLY A 136 -8.07 4.50 2.90
C GLY A 136 -7.85 5.35 4.15
N PHE A 137 -6.87 5.03 4.98
CA PHE A 137 -6.40 5.87 6.07
C PHE A 137 -4.93 5.59 6.39
N ALA A 138 -4.26 6.58 6.99
CA ALA A 138 -2.93 6.45 7.57
C ALA A 138 -2.91 7.14 8.93
N CYS A 139 -2.21 6.54 9.88
CA CYS A 139 -2.03 7.08 11.21
C CYS A 139 -0.54 7.18 11.53
N GLN A 140 -0.14 8.36 12.00
CA GLN A 140 1.21 8.58 12.50
C GLN A 140 1.12 9.02 13.96
N GLU A 141 1.95 8.44 14.80
CA GLU A 141 1.99 8.71 16.23
C GLU A 141 3.14 9.65 16.56
N PHE A 142 2.89 10.62 17.41
CA PHE A 142 3.97 11.43 17.98
C PHE A 142 4.70 10.63 19.06
N ASP A 143 6.03 10.53 18.94
CA ASP A 143 6.90 9.92 19.98
C ASP A 143 7.04 10.88 21.18
N GLY A 144 5.91 11.43 21.60
CA GLY A 144 5.80 12.43 22.64
C GLY A 144 6.22 13.83 22.18
N TRP A 145 6.00 14.79 23.08
CA TRP A 145 6.32 16.20 22.91
C TRP A 145 7.53 16.58 23.73
N GLN A 146 8.39 17.43 23.17
CA GLN A 146 9.58 17.97 23.81
C GLN A 146 9.67 19.49 23.64
N ARG A 147 10.48 20.13 24.46
CA ARG A 147 10.81 21.54 24.28
C ARG A 147 12.13 21.71 23.55
N VAL A 148 12.08 22.42 22.43
CA VAL A 148 13.25 22.82 21.63
C VAL A 148 13.24 24.36 21.57
N ASP A 149 14.29 24.99 22.05
CA ASP A 149 14.41 26.46 22.13
C ASP A 149 13.19 27.16 22.78
N GLY A 150 12.63 26.52 23.81
CA GLY A 150 11.46 27.02 24.54
C GLY A 150 10.11 26.65 23.95
N ASN A 151 10.04 26.15 22.71
CA ASN A 151 8.84 25.76 22.00
C ASN A 151 8.54 24.28 22.13
N TRP A 152 7.26 23.92 22.18
CA TRP A 152 6.80 22.55 22.14
C TRP A 152 6.77 22.04 20.69
N LEU A 153 7.49 20.96 20.42
CA LEU A 153 7.49 20.23 19.15
C LEU A 153 7.38 18.72 19.41
N PRO A 154 6.82 17.92 18.48
CA PRO A 154 6.92 16.47 18.56
C PRO A 154 8.38 16.03 18.47
N LYS A 155 8.78 15.01 19.23
CA LYS A 155 10.14 14.45 19.17
C LYS A 155 10.41 13.75 17.85
N ALA A 156 9.47 12.94 17.44
CA ALA A 156 9.43 12.24 16.16
C ALA A 156 7.97 11.98 15.79
N ILE A 157 7.71 11.76 14.53
CA ILE A 157 6.40 11.40 13.99
C ILE A 157 6.57 10.05 13.29
N ILE A 158 5.93 9.01 13.81
CA ILE A 158 6.19 7.62 13.42
C ILE A 158 4.95 7.02 12.77
N HIS A 159 5.09 6.53 11.55
CA HIS A 159 4.03 5.78 10.88
C HIS A 159 3.66 4.51 11.67
N ARG A 160 2.36 4.25 11.80
CA ARG A 160 1.86 3.04 12.44
C ARG A 160 1.03 2.23 11.44
N PRO A 161 1.30 0.92 11.30
CA PRO A 161 0.61 0.10 10.31
C PRO A 161 -0.88 0.01 10.62
N GLN A 162 -1.70 -0.04 9.59
CA GLN A 162 -3.16 -0.07 9.71
C GLN A 162 -3.67 -1.30 10.49
N SER A 163 -2.90 -2.38 10.54
CA SER A 163 -3.20 -3.58 11.34
C SER A 163 -3.21 -3.34 12.85
N TRP A 164 -2.65 -2.20 13.33
CA TRP A 164 -2.70 -1.81 14.75
C TRP A 164 -4.03 -1.21 15.15
N PHE A 165 -4.89 -0.89 14.19
CA PHE A 165 -6.14 -0.20 14.41
C PHE A 165 -7.35 -1.12 14.21
N GLN A 166 -8.49 -0.68 14.69
CA GLN A 166 -9.79 -1.30 14.46
C GLN A 166 -10.86 -0.24 14.27
N LEU A 167 -11.94 -0.63 13.59
CA LEU A 167 -13.10 0.21 13.36
C LEU A 167 -14.28 -0.36 14.16
N PRO A 168 -14.73 0.32 15.22
CA PRO A 168 -15.82 -0.18 16.06
C PRO A 168 -17.11 -0.33 15.25
N ARG A 169 -17.82 -1.45 15.41
CA ARG A 169 -19.06 -1.74 14.67
C ARG A 169 -20.16 -0.67 14.80
N GLY A 170 -20.22 -0.01 15.95
CA GLY A 170 -21.21 1.05 16.22
C GLY A 170 -20.84 2.39 15.62
N VAL A 171 -19.55 2.68 15.42
CA VAL A 171 -19.03 3.98 14.94
C VAL A 171 -17.97 3.70 13.86
N ARG A 172 -18.42 3.23 12.70
CA ARG A 172 -17.58 2.75 11.59
C ARG A 172 -16.67 3.78 10.91
N GLN A 173 -16.61 5.00 11.42
CA GLN A 173 -15.74 6.06 10.90
C GLN A 173 -14.69 6.51 11.94
N GLU A 174 -14.75 5.96 13.14
CA GLU A 174 -13.79 6.24 14.19
C GLU A 174 -12.67 5.22 14.16
N ILE A 175 -11.45 5.69 14.06
CA ILE A 175 -10.24 4.84 14.11
C ILE A 175 -9.80 4.75 15.55
N ARG A 176 -9.64 3.53 16.07
CA ARG A 176 -9.17 3.25 17.43
C ARG A 176 -7.98 2.30 17.39
N LEU A 177 -7.11 2.41 18.35
CA LEU A 177 -6.09 1.39 18.58
C LEU A 177 -6.76 0.06 18.93
N ARG A 178 -6.27 -1.02 18.32
CA ARG A 178 -6.82 -2.35 18.50
C ARG A 178 -6.69 -2.80 19.96
N GLY A 179 -7.77 -3.36 20.48
CA GLY A 179 -7.83 -3.86 21.85
C GLY A 179 -9.18 -4.48 22.17
N PRO A 180 -9.34 -5.06 23.35
CA PRO A 180 -10.61 -5.58 23.82
C PRO A 180 -11.66 -4.47 23.89
N SER A 181 -12.94 -4.85 23.93
CA SER A 181 -14.08 -3.95 24.15
C SER A 181 -14.22 -2.79 23.12
N GLY A 182 -13.79 -3.01 21.88
CA GLY A 182 -13.92 -2.00 20.82
C GLY A 182 -12.73 -1.04 20.69
N GLY A 183 -11.61 -1.34 21.34
CA GLY A 183 -10.36 -0.60 21.22
C GLY A 183 -10.29 0.70 22.00
N THR A 184 -9.11 1.32 21.96
CA THR A 184 -8.83 2.57 22.68
C THR A 184 -8.88 3.76 21.71
N PRO A 185 -9.63 4.84 22.02
CA PRO A 185 -9.60 6.06 21.25
C PRO A 185 -8.19 6.64 21.13
N LEU A 186 -7.91 7.29 20.01
CA LEU A 186 -6.64 7.96 19.80
C LEU A 186 -6.53 9.19 20.70
N GLN A 187 -5.40 9.32 21.35
CA GLN A 187 -5.14 10.43 22.29
C GLN A 187 -5.08 11.77 21.55
N PRO A 188 -5.76 12.80 22.01
CA PRO A 188 -5.67 14.15 21.47
C PRO A 188 -4.20 14.65 21.46
N PHE A 189 -3.81 15.30 20.36
CA PHE A 189 -2.44 15.82 20.17
C PHE A 189 -1.35 14.74 20.20
N GLY A 190 -1.71 13.49 20.00
CA GLY A 190 -0.78 12.37 19.93
C GLY A 190 -0.67 11.76 18.53
N TRP A 191 -1.52 12.18 17.58
CA TRP A 191 -1.68 11.50 16.30
C TRP A 191 -1.95 12.45 15.15
N ILE A 192 -1.40 12.12 13.98
CA ILE A 192 -1.90 12.56 12.68
C ILE A 192 -2.77 11.44 12.14
N THR A 193 -4.05 11.73 11.88
CA THR A 193 -5.00 10.74 11.37
C THR A 193 -5.58 11.20 10.04
N HIS A 194 -5.03 10.69 8.96
CA HIS A 194 -5.47 11.03 7.61
C HIS A 194 -6.42 9.98 7.08
N VAL A 195 -7.56 10.43 6.55
CA VAL A 195 -8.56 9.59 5.90
C VAL A 195 -8.69 10.01 4.44
N HIS A 196 -8.40 9.05 3.55
CA HIS A 196 -8.49 9.22 2.11
C HIS A 196 -9.46 8.20 1.51
N LYS A 197 -10.69 8.62 1.25
CA LYS A 197 -11.71 7.72 0.69
C LYS A 197 -11.67 7.72 -0.84
N SER A 198 -11.39 6.59 -1.45
CA SER A 198 -11.49 6.42 -2.92
C SER A 198 -12.95 6.41 -3.41
N LYS A 199 -13.89 6.14 -2.51
CA LYS A 199 -15.35 6.19 -2.76
C LYS A 199 -16.10 6.53 -1.49
N SER A 200 -17.35 6.96 -1.64
CA SER A 200 -18.28 7.17 -0.50
C SER A 200 -18.62 5.85 0.20
N GLY A 201 -18.84 5.92 1.50
CA GLY A 201 -19.22 4.77 2.32
C GLY A 201 -18.41 4.62 3.60
N TYR A 202 -18.44 3.43 4.15
CA TYR A 202 -17.70 3.07 5.35
C TYR A 202 -16.20 3.00 5.08
N LEU A 203 -15.41 3.31 6.10
CA LEU A 203 -13.96 3.44 5.97
C LEU A 203 -13.30 2.13 5.53
N GLU A 204 -13.70 1.01 6.10
CA GLU A 204 -13.22 -0.34 5.76
C GLU A 204 -13.44 -0.74 4.29
N ARG A 205 -14.37 -0.06 3.60
CA ARG A 205 -14.71 -0.30 2.19
C ARG A 205 -14.20 0.78 1.25
N SER A 206 -13.57 1.83 1.75
CA SER A 206 -13.21 3.02 0.97
C SER A 206 -11.77 3.02 0.45
N ALA A 207 -10.97 2.02 0.80
CA ALA A 207 -9.60 1.87 0.35
C ALA A 207 -9.52 1.62 -1.17
N LEU A 208 -8.57 2.29 -1.85
CA LEU A 208 -8.32 2.09 -3.28
C LEU A 208 -7.86 0.65 -3.55
N PHE A 209 -7.05 0.07 -2.66
CA PHE A 209 -6.58 -1.30 -2.81
C PHE A 209 -7.70 -2.35 -2.86
N ARG A 210 -8.88 -2.07 -2.31
CA ARG A 210 -10.04 -2.98 -2.50
C ARG A 210 -10.46 -3.14 -3.97
N VAL A 211 -10.24 -2.14 -4.80
CA VAL A 211 -10.46 -2.24 -6.25
C VAL A 211 -9.36 -3.05 -6.91
N LEU A 212 -8.13 -2.97 -6.38
CA LEU A 212 -6.94 -3.59 -6.95
C LEU A 212 -6.77 -5.06 -6.58
N VAL A 213 -7.45 -5.57 -5.54
CA VAL A 213 -7.29 -6.96 -5.08
C VAL A 213 -7.64 -8.00 -6.16
N TRP A 214 -8.66 -7.73 -7.00
CA TRP A 214 -9.06 -8.65 -8.06
C TRP A 214 -8.06 -8.70 -9.22
N PRO A 215 -7.66 -7.57 -9.84
CA PRO A 215 -6.61 -7.59 -10.85
C PRO A 215 -5.26 -8.11 -10.29
N TYR A 216 -4.94 -7.85 -9.03
CA TYR A 216 -3.77 -8.45 -8.37
C TYR A 216 -3.86 -9.98 -8.33
N LEU A 217 -4.99 -10.52 -7.89
CA LEU A 217 -5.20 -11.97 -7.81
C LEU A 217 -5.11 -12.64 -9.19
N PHE A 218 -5.79 -12.10 -10.20
CA PHE A 218 -5.78 -12.66 -11.55
C PHE A 218 -4.42 -12.52 -12.22
N LYS A 219 -3.69 -11.43 -11.98
CA LYS A 219 -2.33 -11.25 -12.45
C LYS A 219 -1.40 -12.33 -11.88
N ASN A 220 -1.47 -12.57 -10.56
CA ASN A 220 -0.66 -13.59 -9.91
C ASN A 220 -0.91 -14.99 -10.47
N TYR A 221 -2.16 -15.35 -10.72
CA TYR A 221 -2.50 -16.62 -11.38
C TYR A 221 -1.91 -16.69 -12.79
N SER A 222 -2.13 -15.65 -13.59
CA SER A 222 -1.64 -15.64 -14.97
C SER A 222 -0.11 -15.67 -15.05
N VAL A 223 0.60 -15.03 -14.15
CA VAL A 223 2.07 -15.10 -14.06
C VAL A 223 2.51 -16.49 -13.63
N GLY A 224 1.84 -17.10 -12.65
CA GLY A 224 2.11 -18.47 -12.21
C GLY A 224 1.90 -19.48 -13.35
N ASP A 225 0.74 -19.42 -14.02
CA ASP A 225 0.40 -20.29 -15.13
C ASP A 225 1.32 -20.10 -16.33
N LEU A 226 1.74 -18.85 -16.62
CA LEU A 226 2.74 -18.56 -17.66
C LEU A 226 4.10 -19.16 -17.31
N ALA A 227 4.54 -19.07 -16.06
CA ALA A 227 5.79 -19.65 -15.61
C ALA A 227 5.76 -21.19 -15.73
N GLU A 228 4.68 -21.83 -15.30
CA GLU A 228 4.45 -23.28 -15.45
C GLU A 228 4.40 -23.68 -16.93
N PHE A 229 3.70 -22.92 -17.76
CA PHE A 229 3.67 -23.12 -19.21
C PHE A 229 5.07 -23.08 -19.83
N LEU A 230 5.86 -22.07 -19.47
CA LEU A 230 7.24 -21.94 -19.98
C LEU A 230 8.16 -23.06 -19.49
N GLU A 231 7.95 -23.56 -18.28
CA GLU A 231 8.69 -24.68 -17.74
C GLU A 231 8.36 -25.99 -18.50
N ILE A 232 7.08 -26.22 -18.78
CA ILE A 232 6.62 -27.43 -19.45
C ILE A 232 6.92 -27.41 -20.96
N TYR A 233 6.63 -26.29 -21.62
CA TYR A 233 6.66 -26.17 -23.09
C TYR A 233 7.87 -25.42 -23.63
N GLY A 234 8.52 -24.61 -22.83
CA GLY A 234 9.71 -23.84 -23.21
C GLY A 234 10.96 -24.71 -23.40
N ILE A 235 10.94 -25.92 -22.89
CA ILE A 235 12.06 -26.83 -22.95
C ILE A 235 11.61 -28.17 -23.51
N PRO A 236 12.03 -28.56 -24.74
CA PRO A 236 11.56 -29.76 -25.39
C PRO A 236 11.93 -31.00 -24.57
N MET A 237 10.92 -31.87 -24.37
CA MET A 237 11.15 -33.19 -23.79
C MET A 237 12.11 -34.00 -24.64
N ARG A 238 13.12 -34.61 -24.01
CA ARG A 238 14.12 -35.42 -24.68
C ARG A 238 13.75 -36.88 -24.64
N VAL A 239 13.55 -37.47 -25.81
CA VAL A 239 13.24 -38.89 -25.92
C VAL A 239 14.39 -39.62 -26.61
N GLY A 240 15.01 -40.52 -25.88
CA GLY A 240 16.03 -41.42 -26.44
C GLY A 240 15.39 -42.72 -26.98
N LYS A 241 15.71 -43.10 -28.20
CA LYS A 241 15.25 -44.37 -28.77
C LYS A 241 16.38 -45.43 -28.63
N TYR A 242 16.04 -46.62 -28.11
CA TYR A 242 16.96 -47.74 -28.00
C TYR A 242 16.54 -48.91 -28.88
N PRO A 243 17.50 -49.71 -29.46
CA PRO A 243 17.18 -50.81 -30.35
C PRO A 243 16.58 -52.00 -29.62
N THR A 244 15.83 -52.84 -30.33
CA THR A 244 15.32 -54.11 -29.82
C THR A 244 16.48 -55.00 -29.39
N GLY A 245 16.46 -55.46 -28.12
CA GLY A 245 17.56 -56.28 -27.57
C GLY A 245 18.60 -55.48 -26.75
N ALA A 246 18.42 -54.16 -26.57
CA ALA A 246 19.29 -53.40 -25.70
C ALA A 246 19.23 -53.92 -24.24
N THR A 247 20.39 -54.05 -23.65
CA THR A 247 20.53 -54.46 -22.24
C THR A 247 20.08 -53.37 -21.29
N GLU A 248 19.68 -53.74 -20.09
CA GLU A 248 19.27 -52.76 -19.04
C GLU A 248 20.38 -51.72 -18.73
N LYS A 249 21.66 -52.16 -18.84
CA LYS A 249 22.80 -51.26 -18.64
C LYS A 249 22.89 -50.19 -19.73
N GLU A 250 22.63 -50.55 -20.99
CA GLU A 250 22.60 -49.60 -22.12
C GLU A 250 21.43 -48.63 -22.02
N LYS A 251 20.25 -49.11 -21.65
CA LYS A 251 19.08 -48.29 -21.40
C LYS A 251 19.31 -47.25 -20.29
N LEU A 252 19.93 -47.72 -19.18
CA LEU A 252 20.26 -46.86 -18.04
C LEU A 252 21.34 -45.82 -18.41
N THR A 253 22.28 -46.19 -19.26
CA THR A 253 23.34 -45.29 -19.77
C THR A 253 22.74 -44.22 -20.66
N LEU A 254 21.82 -44.59 -21.55
CA LEU A 254 21.11 -43.64 -22.41
C LEU A 254 20.24 -42.66 -21.60
N LEU A 255 19.50 -43.19 -20.63
CA LEU A 255 18.67 -42.36 -19.75
C LEU A 255 19.48 -41.36 -18.95
N ARG A 256 20.64 -41.81 -18.39
CA ARG A 256 21.57 -40.93 -17.67
C ARG A 256 22.20 -39.87 -18.58
N ALA A 257 22.55 -40.23 -19.81
CA ALA A 257 23.10 -39.28 -20.77
C ALA A 257 22.06 -38.20 -21.13
N LEU A 258 20.80 -38.58 -21.33
CA LEU A 258 19.72 -37.64 -21.58
C LEU A 258 19.42 -36.74 -20.39
N ALA A 259 19.41 -37.32 -19.18
CA ALA A 259 19.20 -36.56 -17.94
C ALA A 259 20.36 -35.59 -17.66
N ALA A 260 21.60 -35.94 -18.02
CA ALA A 260 22.78 -35.09 -17.85
C ALA A 260 22.80 -33.87 -18.81
N LEU A 261 22.04 -33.90 -19.89
CA LEU A 261 21.97 -32.79 -20.84
C LEU A 261 21.11 -31.60 -20.36
N GLY A 262 20.45 -31.70 -19.19
CA GLY A 262 19.65 -30.61 -18.60
C GLY A 262 18.68 -31.10 -17.53
N HIS A 263 18.07 -30.17 -16.82
CA HIS A 263 17.17 -30.43 -15.66
C HIS A 263 15.76 -30.94 -16.02
N ASN A 264 15.49 -31.31 -17.27
CA ASN A 264 14.15 -31.58 -17.74
C ASN A 264 13.82 -33.05 -17.87
N ALA A 265 12.50 -33.34 -17.99
CA ALA A 265 12.02 -34.70 -18.20
C ALA A 265 12.70 -35.38 -19.39
N ALA A 266 13.34 -36.47 -19.10
CA ALA A 266 13.95 -37.34 -20.10
C ALA A 266 13.31 -38.73 -20.05
N GLY A 267 13.00 -39.30 -21.21
CA GLY A 267 12.44 -40.63 -21.33
C GLY A 267 13.20 -41.47 -22.35
N ILE A 268 13.13 -42.79 -22.22
CA ILE A 268 13.64 -43.72 -23.23
C ILE A 268 12.52 -44.61 -23.70
N ILE A 269 12.45 -44.85 -25.03
CA ILE A 269 11.47 -45.74 -25.65
C ILE A 269 12.15 -46.72 -26.58
N PRO A 270 11.60 -47.93 -26.82
CA PRO A 270 12.12 -48.86 -27.83
C PRO A 270 12.05 -48.25 -29.24
N LEU A 271 12.98 -48.63 -30.09
CA LEU A 271 12.97 -48.26 -31.50
C LEU A 271 11.72 -48.89 -32.15
N GLY A 272 10.82 -48.09 -32.70
CA GLY A 272 9.54 -48.54 -33.25
C GLY A 272 8.32 -48.22 -32.37
N MET A 273 8.53 -47.74 -31.16
CA MET A 273 7.47 -47.04 -30.41
C MET A 273 7.48 -45.56 -30.69
N GLU A 274 6.33 -44.97 -30.84
CA GLU A 274 6.14 -43.52 -30.91
C GLU A 274 5.45 -43.05 -29.63
N LEU A 275 5.92 -41.94 -29.09
CA LEU A 275 5.32 -41.26 -27.99
C LEU A 275 4.62 -40.06 -28.61
N ASP A 276 3.32 -40.20 -28.84
CA ASP A 276 2.50 -39.09 -29.27
C ASP A 276 2.21 -38.23 -28.05
N PHE A 277 2.84 -37.08 -27.99
CA PHE A 277 2.34 -35.99 -27.16
C PHE A 277 1.05 -35.51 -27.85
N LEU A 278 -0.10 -35.92 -27.35
CA LEU A 278 -1.32 -35.23 -27.70
C LEU A 278 -1.08 -33.76 -27.34
N ASN A 279 -0.83 -32.95 -28.35
CA ASN A 279 -0.75 -31.50 -28.27
C ASN A 279 -2.15 -30.96 -27.90
N ALA A 280 -2.68 -31.40 -26.75
CA ALA A 280 -3.92 -30.87 -26.19
C ALA A 280 -3.76 -29.42 -25.74
N ALA A 281 -2.54 -28.91 -25.77
CA ALA A 281 -2.28 -27.54 -25.42
C ALA A 281 -1.14 -26.97 -26.28
N GLN A 282 -1.43 -26.65 -27.53
CA GLN A 282 -0.85 -25.47 -28.10
C GLN A 282 -1.52 -24.25 -27.41
N GLY A 283 -1.32 -24.16 -26.09
CA GLY A 283 -1.72 -22.98 -25.33
C GLY A 283 -0.92 -21.80 -25.88
N ASP A 284 -1.62 -20.79 -26.33
CA ASP A 284 -0.95 -19.57 -26.79
C ASP A 284 -0.51 -18.78 -25.56
N PRO A 285 0.80 -18.61 -25.28
CA PRO A 285 1.29 -17.82 -24.14
C PRO A 285 0.78 -16.36 -24.20
N ALA A 286 0.37 -15.90 -25.38
CA ALA A 286 -0.22 -14.59 -25.56
C ALA A 286 -1.51 -14.40 -24.75
N ALA A 287 -2.26 -15.47 -24.45
CA ALA A 287 -3.46 -15.37 -23.61
C ALA A 287 -3.11 -14.94 -22.18
N PHE A 288 -2.04 -15.50 -21.60
CA PHE A 288 -1.58 -15.12 -20.26
C PHE A 288 -1.03 -13.68 -20.26
N GLN A 289 -0.28 -13.30 -21.27
CA GLN A 289 0.24 -11.93 -21.42
C GLN A 289 -0.90 -10.93 -21.55
N LEU A 290 -1.93 -11.23 -22.33
CA LEU A 290 -3.10 -10.37 -22.48
C LEU A 290 -3.81 -10.14 -21.12
N MET A 291 -3.94 -11.17 -20.29
CA MET A 291 -4.52 -11.05 -18.96
C MET A 291 -3.63 -10.20 -18.04
N ILE A 292 -2.32 -10.41 -18.03
CA ILE A 292 -1.36 -9.61 -17.25
C ILE A 292 -1.47 -8.14 -17.67
N GLU A 293 -1.42 -7.84 -18.96
CA GLU A 293 -1.56 -6.47 -19.48
C GLU A 293 -2.91 -5.83 -19.10
N TRP A 294 -4.01 -6.60 -19.18
CA TRP A 294 -5.32 -6.12 -18.77
C TRP A 294 -5.33 -5.75 -17.26
N CYS A 295 -4.73 -6.59 -16.43
CA CYS A 295 -4.61 -6.33 -14.99
C CYS A 295 -3.81 -5.04 -14.74
N GLU A 296 -2.64 -4.89 -15.36
CA GLU A 296 -1.78 -3.71 -15.19
C GLU A 296 -2.44 -2.43 -15.69
N ARG A 297 -3.11 -2.47 -16.84
CA ARG A 297 -3.89 -1.33 -17.35
C ARG A 297 -5.04 -0.95 -16.41
N THR A 298 -5.68 -1.95 -15.78
CA THR A 298 -6.74 -1.70 -14.80
C THR A 298 -6.18 -1.09 -13.53
N GLN A 299 -5.04 -1.56 -13.06
CA GLN A 299 -4.31 -1.00 -11.91
C GLN A 299 -3.91 0.46 -12.18
N SER A 300 -3.28 0.76 -13.34
CA SER A 300 -2.90 2.14 -13.72
C SER A 300 -4.10 3.08 -13.78
N LYS A 301 -5.22 2.65 -14.39
CA LYS A 301 -6.45 3.45 -14.44
C LYS A 301 -7.01 3.76 -13.06
N ALA A 302 -6.97 2.79 -12.15
CA ALA A 302 -7.47 2.97 -10.80
C ALA A 302 -6.57 3.90 -9.96
N ILE A 303 -5.25 3.80 -10.12
CA ILE A 303 -4.28 4.56 -9.32
C ILE A 303 -4.05 5.96 -9.87
N LEU A 304 -3.83 6.10 -11.19
CA LEU A 304 -3.42 7.35 -11.83
C LEU A 304 -4.49 7.97 -12.74
N GLY A 305 -5.65 7.34 -12.89
CA GLY A 305 -6.70 7.80 -13.80
C GLY A 305 -6.41 7.58 -15.28
N GLY A 306 -5.29 6.96 -15.65
CA GLY A 306 -4.87 6.73 -17.04
C GLY A 306 -3.81 5.64 -17.18
N THR A 307 -3.51 5.25 -18.42
CA THR A 307 -2.57 4.15 -18.73
C THR A 307 -1.25 4.61 -19.34
N LEU A 308 -1.21 5.80 -19.97
CA LEU A 308 -0.07 6.25 -20.78
C LEU A 308 1.15 6.71 -19.98
N THR A 309 1.03 6.89 -18.68
CA THR A 309 2.19 7.22 -17.82
C THR A 309 3.11 6.03 -17.60
N SER A 310 2.67 4.82 -17.93
CA SER A 310 3.37 3.56 -17.66
C SER A 310 3.67 2.74 -18.91
N GLN A 311 2.85 2.85 -19.95
CA GLN A 311 3.01 2.10 -21.19
C GLN A 311 2.68 2.98 -22.39
N ALA A 312 3.69 3.42 -23.10
CA ALA A 312 3.53 4.04 -24.42
C ALA A 312 3.34 2.92 -25.46
N ASP A 313 2.10 2.55 -25.75
CA ASP A 313 1.80 1.72 -26.93
C ASP A 313 2.15 2.54 -28.16
N GLY A 314 3.27 2.23 -28.84
CA GLY A 314 3.82 3.00 -29.98
C GLY A 314 2.89 3.19 -31.19
N LYS A 315 1.63 2.78 -31.09
CA LYS A 315 0.60 2.91 -32.14
C LYS A 315 -0.43 4.02 -31.88
N THR A 316 -0.57 4.53 -30.65
CA THR A 316 -1.65 5.50 -30.30
C THR A 316 -1.19 6.68 -29.44
N SER A 317 0.08 6.77 -29.05
CA SER A 317 0.59 7.88 -28.24
C SER A 317 0.84 9.11 -29.07
N THR A 318 -0.19 9.95 -29.25
CA THR A 318 0.01 11.33 -29.70
C THR A 318 0.41 12.19 -28.50
N ASN A 319 1.27 13.20 -28.70
CA ASN A 319 1.65 14.17 -27.66
C ASN A 319 0.42 14.80 -26.99
N ALA A 320 -0.69 14.98 -27.71
CA ALA A 320 -1.96 15.47 -27.19
C ALA A 320 -2.56 14.54 -26.11
N LEU A 321 -2.54 13.22 -26.32
CA LEU A 321 -3.07 12.25 -25.37
C LEU A 321 -2.18 12.16 -24.11
N GLY A 322 -0.85 12.24 -24.28
CA GLY A 322 0.10 12.32 -23.18
C GLY A 322 -0.11 13.54 -22.29
N ASN A 323 -0.43 14.69 -22.86
CA ASN A 323 -0.75 15.91 -22.12
C ASN A 323 -2.03 15.77 -21.30
N VAL A 324 -3.11 15.20 -21.87
CA VAL A 324 -4.37 14.97 -21.16
C VAL A 324 -4.15 14.04 -19.96
N HIS A 325 -3.40 12.94 -20.10
CA HIS A 325 -3.10 12.05 -18.99
C HIS A 325 -2.25 12.72 -17.90
N ASN A 326 -1.34 13.63 -18.28
CA ASN A 326 -0.56 14.40 -17.32
C ASN A 326 -1.42 15.42 -16.56
N GLU A 327 -2.43 16.02 -17.21
CA GLU A 327 -3.40 16.89 -16.54
C GLU A 327 -4.21 16.12 -15.51
N VAL A 328 -4.77 14.96 -15.88
CA VAL A 328 -5.51 14.10 -14.91
C VAL A 328 -4.65 13.72 -13.71
N ARG A 329 -3.37 13.41 -13.94
CA ARG A 329 -2.43 13.11 -12.85
C ARG A 329 -2.19 14.33 -11.94
N LYS A 330 -2.10 15.54 -12.50
CA LYS A 330 -1.99 16.77 -11.71
C LYS A 330 -3.24 17.04 -10.90
N ASP A 331 -4.43 16.84 -11.48
CA ASP A 331 -5.70 17.01 -10.77
C ASP A 331 -5.81 16.06 -9.56
N LEU A 332 -5.40 14.80 -9.72
CA LEU A 332 -5.34 13.83 -8.62
C LEU A 332 -4.37 14.28 -7.54
N ARG A 333 -3.15 14.68 -7.92
CA ARG A 333 -2.12 15.19 -7.00
C ARG A 333 -2.65 16.38 -6.18
N ASP A 334 -3.26 17.35 -6.86
CA ASP A 334 -3.74 18.57 -6.22
C ASP A 334 -4.94 18.29 -5.28
N ALA A 335 -5.80 17.34 -5.65
CA ALA A 335 -6.87 16.87 -4.78
C ALA A 335 -6.33 16.14 -3.55
N ASP A 336 -5.37 15.25 -3.73
CA ASP A 336 -4.71 14.51 -2.64
C ASP A 336 -3.98 15.49 -1.69
N ALA A 337 -3.23 16.44 -2.24
CA ALA A 337 -2.52 17.48 -1.47
C ALA A 337 -3.47 18.35 -0.65
N LYS A 338 -4.61 18.74 -1.22
CA LYS A 338 -5.63 19.53 -0.50
C LYS A 338 -6.23 18.80 0.69
N LEU A 339 -6.48 17.48 0.56
CA LEU A 339 -6.98 16.66 1.65
C LEU A 339 -5.91 16.51 2.74
N LEU A 340 -4.67 16.28 2.33
CA LEU A 340 -3.53 16.15 3.24
C LEU A 340 -3.27 17.45 4.00
N ALA A 341 -3.23 18.60 3.34
CA ALA A 341 -3.05 19.90 3.97
C ALA A 341 -4.10 20.18 5.06
N LYS A 342 -5.36 19.79 4.81
CA LYS A 342 -6.43 19.91 5.82
C LYS A 342 -6.14 19.03 7.05
N THR A 343 -5.63 17.83 6.86
CA THR A 343 -5.29 16.93 7.97
C THR A 343 -4.10 17.46 8.76
N LEU A 344 -3.02 17.85 8.09
CA LEU A 344 -1.83 18.39 8.75
C LEU A 344 -2.15 19.69 9.50
N SER A 345 -3.00 20.57 8.94
CA SER A 345 -3.45 21.77 9.64
C SER A 345 -4.19 21.44 10.94
N ARG A 346 -5.04 20.40 10.94
CA ARG A 346 -5.82 19.99 12.12
C ARG A 346 -4.97 19.25 13.14
N ASP A 347 -4.14 18.30 12.72
CA ASP A 347 -3.54 17.30 13.60
C ASP A 347 -2.07 17.61 13.95
N LEU A 348 -1.42 18.53 13.24
CA LEU A 348 -0.03 18.89 13.49
C LEU A 348 0.13 20.39 13.76
N VAL A 349 -0.29 21.25 12.82
CA VAL A 349 -0.10 22.71 12.95
C VAL A 349 -0.90 23.28 14.12
N TYR A 350 -2.17 22.88 14.26
CA TYR A 350 -3.02 23.34 15.35
C TYR A 350 -2.50 22.93 16.74
N PRO A 351 -2.10 21.67 17.01
CA PRO A 351 -1.46 21.31 18.28
C PRO A 351 -0.19 22.12 18.58
N ILE A 352 0.69 22.31 17.58
CA ILE A 352 1.90 23.14 17.75
C ILE A 352 1.51 24.57 18.11
N ALA A 353 0.56 25.17 17.42
CA ALA A 353 0.10 26.53 17.71
C ALA A 353 -0.48 26.65 19.14
N VAL A 354 -1.32 25.72 19.56
CA VAL A 354 -1.98 25.77 20.89
C VAL A 354 -1.00 25.53 22.03
N LEU A 355 -0.01 24.68 21.83
CA LEU A 355 1.00 24.40 22.87
C LEU A 355 2.03 25.53 23.06
N ASN A 356 2.19 26.37 22.03
CA ASN A 356 3.18 27.46 22.05
C ASN A 356 2.54 28.85 22.29
N GLY A 357 1.25 28.96 22.32
CA GLY A 357 0.52 30.20 22.64
C GLY A 357 0.11 30.98 21.43
#